data_1c0d8bef326dec0c9081b8e8caa65d87
#
_entry.id   1c0d8bef326dec0c9081b8e8caa65d87
#
_cell.length_a   1.000
_cell.length_b   1.000
_cell.length_c   1.000
_cell.angle_alpha   90.00
_cell.angle_beta   90.00
_cell.angle_gamma   90.00
#
_symmetry.space_group_name_H-M   'P 1'
#
loop_
_entity.id
_entity.type
_entity.pdbx_description
1 polymer ?
#
loop_
_entity_poly.entity_id
_entity_poly.type
_entity_poly.pdbx_seq_one_letter_code
_entity_poly.pdbx_strand_id
1 'polypeptide(L)'
;MTKSKLIYGLCSLGILAGSCNNQSQQKATETAQSAVKPLYVTDPVVHDTDDPAIWLNPHDAAKSLIVGTDKDADGALYVFDLKGKAIDSLTVRNIQRPNNVDISYGLPLGDSLVDFAVTGERLTAKLRFYALPSMKEIVPDGIEIYQGETGPEYRDLMGVAVYRNPENGKQYVIAGRKNGPQDGTYLWQYEIKTDGGQLGLELVRKFGQFSGKKEIEAIAVDNELGYIYYSDEGVGVRKYYADPEKGNEQLALFATDGFTKDHEGISIYKLDDKTGYLLVSDQEANQFHVFPREGAADNPHDHQLITKIKTSTVSSDGSEALSTALGKEFRHGIFVAMSDDRTFQIYKWEDLAGDILKSKK
;
A
#
# COMPACT_ATOMS: atom_id res chain seq x y z
N MET A 1 83.13 -27.18 4.83
CA MET A 1 83.99 -26.42 3.88
C MET A 1 83.09 -25.38 3.20
N THR A 2 83.19 -24.19 3.25
CA THR A 2 84.12 -23.12 3.47
C THR A 2 83.39 -21.79 3.46
N LYS A 3 83.61 -20.99 4.50
CA LYS A 3 83.82 -19.53 4.53
C LYS A 3 82.75 -18.56 3.94
N SER A 4 82.04 -17.90 4.79
CA SER A 4 82.21 -16.52 5.32
C SER A 4 82.73 -15.45 4.36
N LYS A 5 81.95 -14.39 4.17
CA LYS A 5 82.46 -13.00 4.22
C LYS A 5 81.37 -12.02 4.54
N LEU A 6 81.62 -11.29 5.61
CA LEU A 6 80.98 -10.09 6.12
C LEU A 6 81.43 -8.87 5.25
N ILE A 7 80.50 -7.96 4.92
CA ILE A 7 80.84 -6.57 4.53
C ILE A 7 79.83 -5.63 5.19
N TYR A 8 80.39 -4.70 5.97
CA TYR A 8 79.73 -3.54 6.59
C TYR A 8 79.48 -2.44 5.54
N GLY A 9 78.38 -1.74 5.66
CA GLY A 9 78.08 -0.55 4.87
C GLY A 9 77.05 0.38 5.51
N LEU A 10 77.50 1.39 6.05
CA LEU A 10 77.10 2.67 6.59
C LEU A 10 75.64 3.12 6.49
N CYS A 11 75.23 3.73 7.60
CA CYS A 11 74.03 4.56 7.85
C CYS A 11 73.86 5.72 6.90
N SER A 12 72.61 6.00 6.51
CA SER A 12 72.15 7.36 6.25
C SER A 12 70.77 7.55 6.80
N LEU A 13 70.65 8.41 7.81
CA LEU A 13 69.38 8.86 8.43
C LEU A 13 68.63 9.73 7.42
N GLY A 14 67.50 9.30 6.94
CA GLY A 14 66.53 10.12 6.26
C GLY A 14 65.34 10.42 7.15
N ILE A 15 65.18 11.62 7.61
CA ILE A 15 64.04 12.13 8.37
C ILE A 15 62.90 12.32 7.36
N LEU A 16 61.89 11.45 7.38
CA LEU A 16 60.63 11.65 6.70
C LEU A 16 59.62 12.20 7.69
N ALA A 17 59.26 13.47 7.54
CA ALA A 17 58.16 14.14 8.20
C ALA A 17 56.86 13.48 7.75
N GLY A 18 56.25 12.68 8.63
CA GLY A 18 54.91 12.13 8.47
C GLY A 18 53.86 13.22 8.59
N SER A 19 53.28 13.62 7.50
CA SER A 19 52.04 14.42 7.48
C SER A 19 50.88 13.55 7.95
N CYS A 20 50.46 13.74 9.18
CA CYS A 20 49.21 13.15 9.69
C CYS A 20 48.05 13.84 9.02
N ASN A 21 47.49 13.21 8.00
CA ASN A 21 46.21 13.58 7.43
C ASN A 21 45.10 13.07 8.34
N ASN A 22 44.63 13.92 9.26
CA ASN A 22 43.46 13.71 10.08
C ASN A 22 42.22 13.82 9.15
N GLN A 23 41.85 12.75 8.48
CA GLN A 23 40.48 12.59 7.99
C GLN A 23 39.59 12.35 9.21
N SER A 24 39.05 13.43 9.75
CA SER A 24 37.86 13.38 10.59
C SER A 24 36.71 12.78 9.78
N GLN A 25 36.47 11.47 9.98
CA GLN A 25 35.20 10.87 9.62
C GLN A 25 34.12 11.60 10.43
N GLN A 26 33.45 12.55 9.80
CA GLN A 26 32.17 13.03 10.28
C GLN A 26 31.20 11.83 10.21
N LYS A 27 31.07 11.14 11.33
CA LYS A 27 29.94 10.27 11.60
C LYS A 27 28.73 11.21 11.61
N ALA A 28 27.97 11.21 10.51
CA ALA A 28 26.67 11.84 10.50
C ALA A 28 25.89 11.21 11.66
N THR A 29 25.67 11.96 12.71
CA THR A 29 24.70 11.62 13.75
C THR A 29 23.37 11.68 13.03
N GLU A 30 22.79 10.52 12.67
CA GLU A 30 21.36 10.40 12.40
C GLU A 30 20.68 10.92 13.67
N THR A 31 20.21 12.14 13.61
CA THR A 31 19.28 12.66 14.61
C THR A 31 18.06 11.74 14.52
N ALA A 32 17.84 10.94 15.56
CA ALA A 32 16.68 10.04 15.62
C ALA A 32 15.42 10.88 15.39
N GLN A 33 14.85 10.75 14.20
CA GLN A 33 13.63 11.47 13.83
C GLN A 33 12.53 11.01 14.78
N SER A 34 11.93 11.94 15.52
CA SER A 34 10.82 11.62 16.40
C SER A 34 9.64 11.14 15.55
N ALA A 35 8.98 10.07 16.02
CA ALA A 35 7.79 9.55 15.34
C ALA A 35 6.70 10.62 15.24
N VAL A 36 6.16 10.79 14.04
CA VAL A 36 4.99 11.66 13.81
C VAL A 36 3.80 11.07 14.57
N LYS A 37 3.04 11.94 15.24
CA LYS A 37 1.86 11.55 16.02
C LYS A 37 0.59 11.77 15.21
N PRO A 38 -0.42 10.89 15.34
CA PRO A 38 -1.70 11.09 14.69
C PRO A 38 -2.45 12.27 15.30
N LEU A 39 -3.31 12.90 14.50
CA LEU A 39 -4.28 13.86 15.00
C LEU A 39 -5.41 13.14 15.76
N TYR A 40 -5.84 12.00 15.22
CA TYR A 40 -6.87 11.14 15.82
C TYR A 40 -6.45 9.68 15.76
N VAL A 41 -7.02 8.89 16.66
CA VAL A 41 -6.95 7.44 16.68
C VAL A 41 -8.37 6.94 16.68
N THR A 42 -8.67 5.88 15.90
CA THR A 42 -10.02 5.35 15.83
C THR A 42 -10.45 4.69 17.14
N ASP A 43 -11.75 4.55 17.34
CA ASP A 43 -12.26 3.57 18.28
C ASP A 43 -11.71 2.20 17.87
N PRO A 44 -11.36 1.29 18.82
CA PRO A 44 -10.77 0.01 18.47
C PRO A 44 -11.80 -0.93 17.82
N VAL A 45 -11.33 -1.75 16.88
CA VAL A 45 -12.11 -2.90 16.39
C VAL A 45 -12.11 -4.02 17.43
N VAL A 46 -12.88 -5.08 17.21
CA VAL A 46 -13.01 -6.16 18.20
C VAL A 46 -11.79 -7.08 18.18
N HIS A 47 -11.29 -7.44 17.01
CA HIS A 47 -10.25 -8.46 16.88
C HIS A 47 -8.91 -7.89 16.46
N ASP A 48 -8.76 -7.57 15.17
CA ASP A 48 -7.47 -7.23 14.54
C ASP A 48 -7.65 -6.26 13.38
N THR A 49 -7.03 -5.11 13.41
CA THR A 49 -7.02 -4.18 12.28
C THR A 49 -6.05 -4.65 11.20
N ASP A 50 -6.37 -4.38 9.93
CA ASP A 50 -5.51 -4.72 8.81
C ASP A 50 -5.39 -3.59 7.80
N ASP A 51 -6.43 -3.28 7.06
CA ASP A 51 -6.35 -2.33 5.97
C ASP A 51 -7.48 -1.28 6.02
N PRO A 52 -7.15 0.02 5.86
CA PRO A 52 -8.13 1.09 5.75
C PRO A 52 -8.30 1.56 4.30
N ALA A 53 -9.51 1.96 3.93
CA ALA A 53 -9.80 2.73 2.73
C ALA A 53 -10.57 4.02 3.07
N ILE A 54 -10.43 5.07 2.26
CA ILE A 54 -11.05 6.37 2.51
C ILE A 54 -12.08 6.68 1.42
N TRP A 55 -13.36 6.74 1.78
CA TRP A 55 -14.40 7.24 0.88
C TRP A 55 -14.50 8.76 0.98
N LEU A 56 -14.18 9.43 -0.13
CA LEU A 56 -14.40 10.87 -0.27
C LEU A 56 -15.87 11.14 -0.56
N ASN A 57 -16.56 11.81 0.35
CA ASN A 57 -17.94 12.22 0.12
C ASN A 57 -17.99 13.28 -0.98
N PRO A 58 -18.65 13.01 -2.13
CA PRO A 58 -18.66 13.94 -3.26
C PRO A 58 -19.49 15.23 -3.01
N HIS A 59 -20.33 15.23 -1.98
CA HIS A 59 -21.20 16.36 -1.66
C HIS A 59 -20.67 17.20 -0.49
N ASP A 60 -19.95 16.59 0.44
CA ASP A 60 -19.39 17.25 1.61
C ASP A 60 -18.14 16.51 2.08
N ALA A 61 -16.98 16.98 1.66
CA ALA A 61 -15.70 16.35 1.98
C ALA A 61 -15.45 16.16 3.49
N ALA A 62 -16.03 17.02 4.34
CA ALA A 62 -15.94 16.89 5.79
C ALA A 62 -16.75 15.70 6.35
N LYS A 63 -17.62 15.09 5.54
CA LYS A 63 -18.39 13.88 5.86
C LYS A 63 -17.87 12.64 5.13
N SER A 64 -16.63 12.67 4.70
CA SER A 64 -15.92 11.48 4.21
C SER A 64 -15.81 10.46 5.31
N LEU A 65 -15.64 9.19 4.91
CA LEU A 65 -15.63 8.04 5.82
C LEU A 65 -14.33 7.25 5.66
N ILE A 66 -13.89 6.64 6.75
CA ILE A 66 -12.83 5.64 6.75
C ILE A 66 -13.51 4.29 6.92
N VAL A 67 -13.22 3.35 6.03
CA VAL A 67 -13.65 1.96 6.12
C VAL A 67 -12.43 1.12 6.47
N GLY A 68 -12.47 0.40 7.59
CA GLY A 68 -11.35 -0.40 8.06
C GLY A 68 -11.75 -1.85 8.28
N THR A 69 -10.86 -2.77 7.99
CA THR A 69 -11.08 -4.20 8.20
C THR A 69 -10.80 -4.60 9.65
N ASP A 70 -11.58 -5.55 10.15
CA ASP A 70 -11.35 -6.32 11.38
C ASP A 70 -11.09 -7.77 10.95
N LYS A 71 -9.82 -8.15 10.88
CA LYS A 71 -9.29 -9.37 10.25
C LYS A 71 -9.42 -10.59 11.16
N ASP A 72 -10.63 -11.14 11.28
CA ASP A 72 -10.88 -12.36 12.03
C ASP A 72 -11.91 -13.25 11.33
N ALA A 73 -12.02 -14.51 11.75
CA ALA A 73 -13.06 -15.44 11.24
C ALA A 73 -14.48 -14.91 11.49
N ASP A 74 -14.69 -14.15 12.56
CA ASP A 74 -15.89 -13.37 12.87
C ASP A 74 -15.63 -11.88 12.66
N GLY A 75 -15.08 -11.55 11.49
CA GLY A 75 -14.59 -10.24 11.15
C GLY A 75 -15.67 -9.26 10.69
N ALA A 76 -15.24 -8.04 10.40
CA ALA A 76 -16.13 -6.95 10.03
C ALA A 76 -15.45 -5.92 9.12
N LEU A 77 -16.26 -5.08 8.45
CA LEU A 77 -15.87 -3.78 7.97
C LEU A 77 -16.41 -2.71 8.93
N TYR A 78 -15.53 -2.07 9.65
CA TYR A 78 -15.87 -0.92 10.48
C TYR A 78 -15.90 0.35 9.65
N VAL A 79 -16.81 1.25 9.96
CA VAL A 79 -16.89 2.56 9.34
C VAL A 79 -16.67 3.63 10.42
N PHE A 80 -15.74 4.55 10.15
CA PHE A 80 -15.39 5.63 11.07
C PHE A 80 -15.61 6.99 10.40
N ASP A 81 -15.92 8.00 11.22
CA ASP A 81 -15.81 9.37 10.80
C ASP A 81 -14.33 9.83 10.76
N LEU A 82 -14.09 11.05 10.26
CA LEU A 82 -12.73 11.60 10.16
C LEU A 82 -12.05 11.90 11.52
N LYS A 83 -12.77 11.73 12.63
CA LYS A 83 -12.23 11.84 13.99
C LYS A 83 -12.00 10.45 14.63
N GLY A 84 -12.20 9.40 13.85
CA GLY A 84 -12.00 8.04 14.29
C GLY A 84 -13.16 7.44 15.12
N LYS A 85 -14.34 8.08 15.13
CA LYS A 85 -15.50 7.54 15.83
C LYS A 85 -16.20 6.49 14.97
N ALA A 86 -16.35 5.29 15.51
CA ALA A 86 -17.07 4.20 14.86
C ALA A 86 -18.55 4.56 14.68
N ILE A 87 -19.07 4.30 13.48
CA ILE A 87 -20.48 4.47 13.11
C ILE A 87 -21.12 3.08 13.05
N ASP A 88 -21.58 2.60 14.18
CA ASP A 88 -22.06 1.24 14.36
C ASP A 88 -23.17 0.84 13.35
N SER A 89 -24.05 1.78 13.01
CA SER A 89 -25.11 1.56 12.02
C SER A 89 -24.63 1.32 10.58
N LEU A 90 -23.36 1.62 10.30
CA LEU A 90 -22.71 1.37 9.01
C LEU A 90 -21.71 0.21 9.07
N THR A 91 -21.40 -0.30 10.26
CA THR A 91 -20.47 -1.43 10.41
C THR A 91 -21.11 -2.71 9.90
N VAL A 92 -20.44 -3.40 8.99
CA VAL A 92 -20.86 -4.70 8.44
C VAL A 92 -20.12 -5.80 9.17
N ARG A 93 -20.85 -6.71 9.79
CA ARG A 93 -20.33 -7.83 10.59
C ARG A 93 -20.50 -9.18 9.89
N ASN A 94 -19.91 -10.22 10.46
CA ASN A 94 -19.97 -11.60 9.97
C ASN A 94 -19.34 -11.77 8.58
N ILE A 95 -18.21 -11.10 8.33
CA ILE A 95 -17.38 -11.30 7.15
C ILE A 95 -16.24 -12.24 7.57
N GLN A 96 -16.09 -13.35 6.87
CA GLN A 96 -15.14 -14.39 7.26
C GLN A 96 -13.70 -14.03 6.85
N ARG A 97 -12.99 -13.36 7.74
CA ARG A 97 -11.62 -12.89 7.63
C ARG A 97 -11.43 -11.90 6.46
N PRO A 98 -11.97 -10.68 6.54
CA PRO A 98 -11.66 -9.63 5.58
C PRO A 98 -10.21 -9.16 5.81
N ASN A 99 -9.36 -9.25 4.77
CA ASN A 99 -8.01 -8.70 4.84
C ASN A 99 -8.03 -7.24 4.36
N ASN A 100 -8.08 -7.02 3.06
CA ASN A 100 -8.01 -5.68 2.49
C ASN A 100 -9.38 -5.15 2.07
N VAL A 101 -9.48 -3.84 2.01
CA VAL A 101 -10.65 -3.13 1.49
C VAL A 101 -10.19 -2.02 0.54
N ASP A 102 -10.88 -1.85 -0.57
CA ASP A 102 -10.66 -0.70 -1.47
C ASP A 102 -11.98 -0.08 -1.91
N ILE A 103 -11.94 1.16 -2.37
CA ILE A 103 -13.09 1.96 -2.71
C ILE A 103 -13.01 2.45 -4.16
N SER A 104 -14.13 2.33 -4.87
CA SER A 104 -14.27 2.92 -6.20
C SER A 104 -15.57 3.70 -6.34
N TYR A 105 -15.63 4.52 -7.38
CA TYR A 105 -16.65 5.55 -7.54
C TYR A 105 -17.41 5.37 -8.85
N GLY A 106 -18.71 5.70 -8.79
CA GLY A 106 -19.54 5.87 -9.97
C GLY A 106 -19.73 4.61 -10.79
N LEU A 107 -19.92 3.44 -10.14
CA LEU A 107 -20.31 2.20 -10.82
C LEU A 107 -21.75 2.33 -11.35
N PRO A 108 -21.98 2.16 -12.67
CA PRO A 108 -23.35 2.11 -13.21
C PRO A 108 -24.08 0.87 -12.66
N LEU A 109 -25.13 1.09 -11.87
CA LEU A 109 -25.95 0.01 -11.32
C LEU A 109 -27.44 0.35 -11.49
N GLY A 110 -28.09 -0.23 -12.49
CA GLY A 110 -29.40 0.20 -12.95
C GLY A 110 -29.38 1.65 -13.45
N ASP A 111 -30.28 2.47 -12.96
CA ASP A 111 -30.39 3.89 -13.33
C ASP A 111 -29.51 4.82 -12.47
N SER A 112 -28.64 4.26 -11.62
CA SER A 112 -27.85 5.01 -10.66
C SER A 112 -26.35 4.79 -10.85
N LEU A 113 -25.56 5.81 -10.44
CA LEU A 113 -24.12 5.65 -10.22
C LEU A 113 -23.89 5.43 -8.72
N VAL A 114 -23.19 4.37 -8.39
CA VAL A 114 -22.97 3.93 -7.01
C VAL A 114 -21.47 3.90 -6.70
N ASP A 115 -21.07 4.57 -5.63
CA ASP A 115 -19.75 4.38 -5.05
C ASP A 115 -19.78 3.10 -4.20
N PHE A 116 -18.69 2.35 -4.16
CA PHE A 116 -18.69 1.10 -3.43
C PHE A 116 -17.35 0.81 -2.75
N ALA A 117 -17.41 0.07 -1.66
CA ALA A 117 -16.28 -0.62 -1.06
C ALA A 117 -16.29 -2.09 -1.51
N VAL A 118 -15.11 -2.64 -1.77
CA VAL A 118 -14.91 -4.06 -2.04
C VAL A 118 -13.90 -4.63 -1.05
N THR A 119 -14.18 -5.81 -0.50
CA THR A 119 -13.26 -6.55 0.37
C THR A 119 -13.19 -8.01 -0.04
N GLY A 120 -12.03 -8.63 0.22
CA GLY A 120 -11.85 -10.07 0.07
C GLY A 120 -12.30 -10.80 1.34
N GLU A 121 -13.22 -11.74 1.21
CA GLU A 121 -13.57 -12.68 2.28
C GLU A 121 -12.67 -13.92 2.15
N ARG A 122 -11.62 -13.97 2.95
CA ARG A 122 -10.51 -14.92 2.79
C ARG A 122 -10.93 -16.37 2.92
N LEU A 123 -11.74 -16.71 3.94
CA LEU A 123 -12.09 -18.10 4.24
C LEU A 123 -13.08 -18.72 3.24
N THR A 124 -13.72 -17.90 2.41
CA THR A 124 -14.71 -18.36 1.42
C THR A 124 -14.27 -18.10 -0.03
N ALA A 125 -13.12 -17.44 -0.23
CA ALA A 125 -12.63 -17.00 -1.54
C ALA A 125 -13.64 -16.14 -2.31
N LYS A 126 -14.28 -15.20 -1.62
CA LYS A 126 -15.30 -14.31 -2.21
C LYS A 126 -14.89 -12.85 -2.16
N LEU A 127 -15.30 -12.10 -3.16
CA LEU A 127 -15.30 -10.64 -3.12
C LEU A 127 -16.69 -10.16 -2.68
N ARG A 128 -16.72 -9.28 -1.67
CA ARG A 128 -17.94 -8.66 -1.12
C ARG A 128 -17.99 -7.19 -1.52
N PHE A 129 -19.14 -6.72 -1.96
CA PHE A 129 -19.33 -5.36 -2.49
C PHE A 129 -20.41 -4.64 -1.69
N TYR A 130 -20.10 -3.43 -1.20
CA TYR A 130 -20.99 -2.63 -0.35
C TYR A 130 -21.17 -1.22 -0.92
N ALA A 131 -22.42 -0.79 -1.12
CA ALA A 131 -22.72 0.55 -1.62
C ALA A 131 -22.42 1.63 -0.58
N LEU A 132 -21.71 2.66 -0.97
CA LEU A 132 -21.39 3.81 -0.12
C LEU A 132 -22.36 4.99 -0.34
N PRO A 133 -22.70 5.71 0.72
CA PRO A 133 -22.23 5.53 2.11
C PRO A 133 -23.05 4.54 2.94
N SER A 134 -24.04 3.87 2.36
CA SER A 134 -25.05 3.08 3.09
C SER A 134 -24.53 1.75 3.66
N MET A 135 -23.40 1.26 3.19
CA MET A 135 -22.84 -0.07 3.47
C MET A 135 -23.81 -1.23 3.20
N LYS A 136 -24.81 -0.99 2.33
CA LYS A 136 -25.69 -2.08 1.88
C LYS A 136 -24.94 -2.97 0.90
N GLU A 137 -25.03 -4.27 1.11
CA GLU A 137 -24.43 -5.25 0.22
C GLU A 137 -25.06 -5.17 -1.19
N ILE A 138 -24.23 -5.10 -2.23
CA ILE A 138 -24.68 -5.01 -3.64
C ILE A 138 -24.99 -6.40 -4.18
N VAL A 139 -24.17 -7.39 -3.84
CA VAL A 139 -24.33 -8.78 -4.27
C VAL A 139 -24.46 -9.64 -3.02
N PRO A 140 -25.65 -10.16 -2.72
CA PRO A 140 -25.85 -11.03 -1.57
C PRO A 140 -24.85 -12.19 -1.57
N ASP A 141 -24.19 -12.43 -0.42
CA ASP A 141 -23.17 -13.46 -0.22
C ASP A 141 -21.90 -13.32 -1.09
N GLY A 142 -21.72 -12.20 -1.80
CA GLY A 142 -20.55 -11.93 -2.61
C GLY A 142 -20.39 -12.81 -3.84
N ILE A 143 -19.24 -12.70 -4.50
CA ILE A 143 -18.91 -13.44 -5.73
C ILE A 143 -17.63 -14.26 -5.49
N GLU A 144 -17.73 -15.57 -5.71
CA GLU A 144 -16.60 -16.50 -5.59
C GLU A 144 -15.59 -16.26 -6.71
N ILE A 145 -14.30 -16.15 -6.33
CA ILE A 145 -13.17 -16.01 -7.26
C ILE A 145 -12.17 -17.15 -7.07
N TYR A 146 -11.10 -17.17 -7.88
CA TYR A 146 -10.10 -18.24 -7.91
C TYR A 146 -10.70 -19.63 -8.14
N GLN A 147 -11.78 -19.72 -8.93
CA GLN A 147 -12.41 -20.99 -9.27
C GLN A 147 -11.43 -21.91 -10.03
N GLY A 148 -11.40 -23.18 -9.63
CA GLY A 148 -10.51 -24.18 -10.21
C GLY A 148 -9.10 -24.25 -9.64
N GLU A 149 -8.73 -23.28 -8.77
CA GLU A 149 -7.45 -23.35 -8.05
C GLU A 149 -7.51 -24.41 -6.94
N THR A 150 -6.48 -25.27 -6.87
CA THR A 150 -6.44 -26.40 -5.94
C THR A 150 -5.15 -26.48 -5.12
N GLY A 151 -4.21 -25.57 -5.34
CA GLY A 151 -2.99 -25.47 -4.54
C GLY A 151 -3.27 -25.05 -3.10
N PRO A 152 -2.36 -25.38 -2.16
CA PRO A 152 -2.50 -24.96 -0.76
C PRO A 152 -2.58 -23.43 -0.66
N GLU A 153 -3.59 -22.91 0.02
CA GLU A 153 -3.84 -21.46 0.21
C GLU A 153 -3.98 -20.65 -1.10
N TYR A 154 -4.19 -21.33 -2.26
CA TYR A 154 -4.37 -20.65 -3.56
C TYR A 154 -5.69 -19.91 -3.68
N ARG A 155 -6.59 -20.12 -2.74
CA ARG A 155 -7.90 -19.46 -2.67
C ARG A 155 -8.07 -18.56 -1.45
N ASP A 156 -7.02 -18.44 -0.63
CA ASP A 156 -7.01 -17.56 0.54
C ASP A 156 -6.77 -16.12 0.08
N LEU A 157 -7.85 -15.34 -0.04
CA LEU A 157 -7.76 -13.94 -0.48
C LEU A 157 -6.96 -13.11 0.51
N MET A 158 -6.09 -12.27 -0.04
CA MET A 158 -5.30 -11.28 0.68
C MET A 158 -5.60 -9.88 0.11
N GLY A 159 -4.67 -9.29 -0.62
CA GLY A 159 -4.82 -7.97 -1.20
C GLY A 159 -5.99 -7.83 -2.18
N VAL A 160 -6.65 -6.68 -2.12
CA VAL A 160 -7.70 -6.27 -3.07
C VAL A 160 -7.49 -4.81 -3.44
N ALA A 161 -7.58 -4.50 -4.73
CA ALA A 161 -7.58 -3.13 -5.22
C ALA A 161 -8.48 -2.96 -6.44
N VAL A 162 -8.98 -1.74 -6.68
CA VAL A 162 -9.85 -1.43 -7.81
C VAL A 162 -9.14 -0.50 -8.79
N TYR A 163 -9.12 -0.90 -10.05
CA TYR A 163 -8.73 -0.04 -11.15
C TYR A 163 -9.96 0.51 -11.86
N ARG A 164 -10.08 1.81 -11.95
CA ARG A 164 -11.03 2.48 -12.81
C ARG A 164 -10.29 3.12 -13.98
N ASN A 165 -10.48 2.57 -15.18
CA ASN A 165 -9.85 3.10 -16.39
C ASN A 165 -10.42 4.49 -16.72
N PRO A 166 -9.61 5.57 -16.68
CA PRO A 166 -10.11 6.92 -16.91
C PRO A 166 -10.52 7.18 -18.36
N GLU A 167 -10.05 6.37 -19.32
CA GLU A 167 -10.31 6.57 -20.74
C GLU A 167 -11.69 6.02 -21.16
N ASN A 168 -12.11 4.88 -20.57
CA ASN A 168 -13.34 4.20 -20.99
C ASN A 168 -14.34 3.97 -19.85
N GLY A 169 -13.96 4.30 -18.60
CA GLY A 169 -14.81 4.16 -17.42
C GLY A 169 -14.99 2.73 -16.92
N LYS A 170 -14.40 1.73 -17.55
CA LYS A 170 -14.43 0.35 -17.07
C LYS A 170 -13.75 0.23 -15.70
N GLN A 171 -14.30 -0.65 -14.89
CA GLN A 171 -13.78 -0.91 -13.55
C GLN A 171 -13.35 -2.37 -13.39
N TYR A 172 -12.27 -2.60 -12.69
CA TYR A 172 -11.66 -3.91 -12.51
C TYR A 172 -11.28 -4.11 -11.05
N VAL A 173 -11.47 -5.31 -10.52
CA VAL A 173 -10.91 -5.72 -9.23
C VAL A 173 -9.66 -6.55 -9.48
N ILE A 174 -8.57 -6.20 -8.82
CA ILE A 174 -7.35 -6.98 -8.74
C ILE A 174 -7.34 -7.70 -7.41
N ALA A 175 -7.14 -9.00 -7.42
CA ALA A 175 -7.13 -9.81 -6.20
C ALA A 175 -5.78 -10.53 -6.05
N GLY A 176 -5.23 -10.45 -4.84
CA GLY A 176 -4.10 -11.19 -4.34
C GLY A 176 -4.56 -12.38 -3.48
N ARG A 177 -3.61 -13.26 -3.15
CA ARG A 177 -3.86 -14.45 -2.35
C ARG A 177 -2.63 -14.80 -1.51
N LYS A 178 -2.81 -15.65 -0.51
CA LYS A 178 -1.74 -16.01 0.43
C LYS A 178 -0.62 -16.79 -0.26
N ASN A 179 -0.95 -17.69 -1.13
CA ASN A 179 0.00 -18.49 -1.89
C ASN A 179 -0.47 -18.69 -3.33
N GLY A 180 0.43 -18.93 -4.26
CA GLY A 180 0.08 -19.04 -5.67
C GLY A 180 1.23 -19.50 -6.56
N PRO A 181 0.98 -19.60 -7.87
CA PRO A 181 1.99 -19.98 -8.83
C PRO A 181 3.08 -18.90 -8.96
N GLN A 182 4.29 -19.36 -9.27
CA GLN A 182 5.46 -18.51 -9.53
C GLN A 182 5.75 -18.35 -11.03
N ASP A 183 4.75 -18.59 -11.87
CA ASP A 183 4.84 -18.58 -13.34
C ASP A 183 4.38 -17.26 -13.97
N GLY A 184 4.16 -16.23 -13.14
CA GLY A 184 3.67 -14.92 -13.60
C GLY A 184 2.15 -14.79 -13.65
N THR A 185 1.40 -15.69 -13.01
CA THR A 185 -0.07 -15.71 -13.01
C THR A 185 -0.68 -15.61 -11.59
N TYR A 186 0.07 -15.05 -10.65
CA TYR A 186 -0.33 -15.01 -9.24
C TYR A 186 -1.56 -14.15 -8.98
N LEU A 187 -1.63 -12.92 -9.52
CA LEU A 187 -2.77 -12.01 -9.38
C LEU A 187 -3.82 -12.28 -10.45
N TRP A 188 -5.09 -12.21 -10.04
CA TRP A 188 -6.20 -12.25 -10.98
C TRP A 188 -6.90 -10.90 -11.05
N GLN A 189 -7.21 -10.47 -12.27
CA GLN A 189 -7.94 -9.22 -12.52
C GLN A 189 -9.26 -9.52 -13.20
N TYR A 190 -10.33 -8.99 -12.61
CA TYR A 190 -11.70 -9.17 -13.06
C TYR A 190 -12.30 -7.85 -13.52
N GLU A 191 -12.92 -7.81 -14.68
CA GLU A 191 -13.77 -6.69 -15.09
C GLU A 191 -15.09 -6.76 -14.32
N ILE A 192 -15.50 -5.64 -13.72
CA ILE A 192 -16.80 -5.51 -13.08
C ILE A 192 -17.83 -5.29 -14.17
N LYS A 193 -18.76 -6.22 -14.31
CA LYS A 193 -19.90 -6.14 -15.25
C LYS A 193 -21.16 -5.73 -14.50
N THR A 194 -21.93 -4.85 -15.10
CA THR A 194 -23.24 -4.44 -14.58
C THR A 194 -24.28 -4.64 -15.66
N ASP A 195 -24.88 -5.81 -15.69
CA ASP A 195 -25.91 -6.16 -16.67
C ASP A 195 -27.28 -6.25 -15.98
N GLY A 196 -28.28 -5.58 -16.55
CA GLY A 196 -29.61 -5.56 -15.97
C GLY A 196 -29.70 -5.04 -14.52
N GLY A 197 -28.72 -4.21 -14.09
CA GLY A 197 -28.63 -3.71 -12.73
C GLY A 197 -28.03 -4.71 -11.70
N GLN A 198 -27.49 -5.83 -12.18
CA GLN A 198 -26.78 -6.80 -11.36
C GLN A 198 -25.27 -6.70 -11.59
N LEU A 199 -24.49 -6.79 -10.52
CA LEU A 199 -23.04 -6.82 -10.58
C LEU A 199 -22.56 -8.26 -10.76
N GLY A 200 -21.66 -8.45 -11.72
CA GLY A 200 -20.94 -9.69 -11.97
C GLY A 200 -19.46 -9.44 -12.22
N LEU A 201 -18.68 -10.50 -12.28
CA LEU A 201 -17.23 -10.44 -12.52
C LEU A 201 -16.85 -11.31 -13.70
N GLU A 202 -16.04 -10.76 -14.61
CA GLU A 202 -15.44 -11.49 -15.73
C GLU A 202 -13.92 -11.51 -15.57
N LEU A 203 -13.31 -12.71 -15.47
CA LEU A 203 -11.86 -12.83 -15.40
C LEU A 203 -11.24 -12.41 -16.74
N VAL A 204 -10.46 -11.32 -16.73
CA VAL A 204 -9.87 -10.76 -17.95
C VAL A 204 -8.36 -10.99 -18.03
N ARG A 205 -7.68 -11.21 -16.88
CA ARG A 205 -6.24 -11.37 -16.86
C ARG A 205 -5.77 -12.13 -15.63
N LYS A 206 -4.76 -12.99 -15.82
CA LYS A 206 -3.90 -13.53 -14.77
C LYS A 206 -2.50 -12.99 -15.02
N PHE A 207 -1.88 -12.40 -14.01
CA PHE A 207 -0.57 -11.75 -14.16
C PHE A 207 0.18 -11.69 -12.83
N GLY A 208 1.38 -11.13 -12.85
CA GLY A 208 2.16 -10.82 -11.66
C GLY A 208 3.10 -11.92 -11.22
N GLN A 209 4.35 -11.53 -11.01
CA GLN A 209 5.39 -12.37 -10.44
C GLN A 209 5.20 -12.51 -8.93
N PHE A 210 5.48 -13.71 -8.42
CA PHE A 210 5.48 -14.03 -7.00
C PHE A 210 6.78 -14.75 -6.63
N SER A 211 7.43 -14.27 -5.58
CA SER A 211 8.72 -14.84 -5.15
C SER A 211 8.59 -16.20 -4.47
N GLY A 212 7.44 -16.49 -3.88
CA GLY A 212 7.22 -17.64 -3.02
C GLY A 212 7.91 -17.52 -1.65
N LYS A 213 8.39 -16.33 -1.25
CA LYS A 213 9.01 -16.13 0.06
C LYS A 213 7.97 -15.96 1.16
N LYS A 214 7.00 -15.09 0.94
CA LYS A 214 5.87 -14.85 1.84
C LYS A 214 4.59 -14.68 1.03
N GLU A 215 3.81 -13.66 1.26
CA GLU A 215 2.54 -13.38 0.58
C GLU A 215 2.56 -12.08 -0.21
N ILE A 216 1.48 -11.80 -0.93
CA ILE A 216 1.19 -10.50 -1.53
C ILE A 216 -0.13 -10.01 -0.95
N GLU A 217 -0.05 -9.16 0.05
CA GLU A 217 -1.19 -8.59 0.74
C GLU A 217 -1.53 -7.19 0.22
N ALA A 218 -0.54 -6.31 0.17
CA ALA A 218 -0.77 -4.94 -0.27
C ALA A 218 -0.78 -4.81 -1.81
N ILE A 219 -1.88 -4.26 -2.33
CA ILE A 219 -2.03 -3.88 -3.74
C ILE A 219 -2.55 -2.44 -3.79
N ALA A 220 -1.90 -1.56 -4.53
CA ALA A 220 -2.35 -0.20 -4.76
C ALA A 220 -2.48 0.09 -6.26
N VAL A 221 -3.48 0.88 -6.64
CA VAL A 221 -3.74 1.23 -8.05
C VAL A 221 -3.69 2.74 -8.25
N ASP A 222 -2.88 3.14 -9.20
CA ASP A 222 -2.82 4.51 -9.68
C ASP A 222 -3.69 4.64 -10.94
N ASN A 223 -4.90 5.12 -10.76
CA ASN A 223 -5.87 5.22 -11.84
C ASN A 223 -5.44 6.20 -12.93
N GLU A 224 -4.84 7.34 -12.58
CA GLU A 224 -4.45 8.39 -13.53
C GLU A 224 -3.21 7.99 -14.33
N LEU A 225 -2.19 7.42 -13.70
CA LEU A 225 -1.00 6.94 -14.38
C LEU A 225 -1.17 5.54 -14.98
N GLY A 226 -2.23 4.81 -14.58
CA GLY A 226 -2.57 3.50 -15.10
C GLY A 226 -1.60 2.40 -14.66
N TYR A 227 -1.19 2.41 -13.38
CA TYR A 227 -0.27 1.43 -12.81
C TYR A 227 -0.87 0.68 -11.63
N ILE A 228 -0.47 -0.58 -11.49
CA ILE A 228 -0.65 -1.41 -10.29
C ILE A 228 0.69 -1.55 -9.62
N TYR A 229 0.70 -1.37 -8.31
CA TYR A 229 1.82 -1.67 -7.42
C TYR A 229 1.40 -2.75 -6.44
N TYR A 230 2.29 -3.67 -6.12
CA TYR A 230 2.05 -4.61 -5.04
C TYR A 230 3.34 -5.00 -4.31
N SER A 231 3.23 -5.23 -3.02
CA SER A 231 4.33 -5.69 -2.17
C SER A 231 4.49 -7.21 -2.31
N ASP A 232 5.61 -7.66 -2.88
CA ASP A 232 6.06 -9.05 -2.79
C ASP A 232 6.95 -9.13 -1.55
N GLU A 233 6.37 -9.54 -0.44
CA GLU A 233 6.97 -9.42 0.88
C GLU A 233 8.36 -10.05 0.99
N GLY A 234 9.28 -9.32 1.62
CA GLY A 234 10.69 -9.69 1.72
C GLY A 234 11.47 -9.61 0.40
N VAL A 235 10.88 -8.98 -0.65
CA VAL A 235 11.51 -8.77 -1.96
C VAL A 235 11.51 -7.32 -2.36
N GLY A 236 10.33 -6.67 -2.39
CA GLY A 236 10.16 -5.30 -2.83
C GLY A 236 8.79 -5.05 -3.47
N VAL A 237 8.63 -3.88 -4.05
CA VAL A 237 7.40 -3.47 -4.73
C VAL A 237 7.51 -3.71 -6.23
N ARG A 238 6.54 -4.44 -6.78
CA ARG A 238 6.44 -4.72 -8.22
C ARG A 238 5.43 -3.77 -8.87
N LYS A 239 5.73 -3.36 -10.09
CA LYS A 239 4.91 -2.44 -10.88
C LYS A 239 4.48 -3.06 -12.19
N TYR A 240 3.19 -2.89 -12.54
CA TYR A 240 2.58 -3.37 -13.77
C TYR A 240 1.64 -2.31 -14.35
N TYR A 241 1.25 -2.44 -15.63
CA TYR A 241 0.12 -1.68 -16.16
C TYR A 241 -1.19 -2.15 -15.51
N ALA A 242 -2.08 -1.20 -15.20
CA ALA A 242 -3.41 -1.49 -14.66
C ALA A 242 -4.40 -1.91 -15.76
N ASP A 243 -4.24 -1.37 -16.96
CA ASP A 243 -5.05 -1.76 -18.11
C ASP A 243 -4.66 -3.18 -18.57
N PRO A 244 -5.60 -4.15 -18.55
CA PRO A 244 -5.31 -5.52 -18.97
C PRO A 244 -4.90 -5.64 -20.44
N GLU A 245 -5.26 -4.68 -21.30
CA GLU A 245 -4.90 -4.69 -22.71
C GLU A 245 -3.41 -4.32 -22.95
N LYS A 246 -2.74 -3.74 -21.94
CA LYS A 246 -1.30 -3.36 -22.03
C LYS A 246 -0.33 -4.49 -21.72
N GLY A 247 -0.81 -5.73 -21.52
CA GLY A 247 0.01 -6.93 -21.33
C GLY A 247 0.39 -7.19 -19.87
N ASN A 248 1.24 -8.21 -19.67
CA ASN A 248 1.57 -8.80 -18.38
C ASN A 248 3.05 -8.59 -17.98
N GLU A 249 3.76 -7.71 -18.66
CA GLU A 249 5.17 -7.48 -18.36
C GLU A 249 5.35 -6.68 -17.06
N GLN A 250 6.30 -7.11 -16.23
CA GLN A 250 6.73 -6.34 -15.07
C GLN A 250 7.50 -5.11 -15.53
N LEU A 251 7.04 -3.92 -15.14
CA LEU A 251 7.63 -2.65 -15.52
C LEU A 251 8.79 -2.25 -14.59
N ALA A 252 8.67 -2.58 -13.30
CA ALA A 252 9.68 -2.31 -12.29
C ALA A 252 9.61 -3.31 -11.13
N LEU A 253 10.73 -3.43 -10.45
CA LEU A 253 10.88 -3.93 -9.10
C LEU A 253 11.74 -2.90 -8.36
N PHE A 254 11.20 -2.27 -7.33
CA PHE A 254 11.87 -1.23 -6.56
C PHE A 254 11.64 -1.46 -5.05
N ALA A 255 12.11 -0.56 -4.20
CA ALA A 255 12.04 -0.72 -2.75
C ALA A 255 12.70 -2.03 -2.25
N THR A 256 13.74 -2.50 -2.94
CA THR A 256 14.41 -3.78 -2.66
C THR A 256 15.39 -3.71 -1.50
N ASP A 257 15.73 -2.50 -1.07
CA ASP A 257 16.76 -2.25 -0.07
C ASP A 257 16.27 -1.32 1.04
N GLY A 258 16.86 -1.48 2.23
CA GLY A 258 16.67 -0.56 3.35
C GLY A 258 15.39 -0.80 4.16
N PHE A 259 14.63 -1.83 3.87
CA PHE A 259 13.54 -2.34 4.70
C PHE A 259 14.08 -3.27 5.78
N THR A 260 13.43 -3.27 6.94
CA THR A 260 13.85 -4.10 8.06
C THR A 260 13.55 -5.55 7.81
N LYS A 261 12.36 -5.86 7.26
CA LYS A 261 11.95 -7.21 6.90
C LYS A 261 10.84 -7.21 5.86
N ASP A 262 9.61 -6.91 6.26
CA ASP A 262 8.44 -7.04 5.42
C ASP A 262 8.04 -5.72 4.76
N HIS A 263 7.64 -5.79 3.50
CA HIS A 263 7.05 -4.72 2.71
C HIS A 263 5.54 -4.92 2.77
N GLU A 264 4.84 -3.98 3.40
CA GLU A 264 3.40 -4.07 3.59
C GLU A 264 2.66 -2.97 2.82
N GLY A 265 1.65 -2.35 3.41
CA GLY A 265 0.76 -1.39 2.80
C GLY A 265 1.41 -0.37 1.87
N ILE A 266 0.76 -0.12 0.74
CA ILE A 266 1.16 0.87 -0.25
C ILE A 266 0.08 1.92 -0.36
N SER A 267 0.42 3.20 -0.12
CA SER A 267 -0.50 4.33 -0.28
C SER A 267 -0.02 5.29 -1.34
N ILE A 268 -0.94 6.00 -1.98
CA ILE A 268 -0.65 6.97 -3.04
C ILE A 268 -1.15 8.35 -2.65
N TYR A 269 -0.24 9.26 -2.31
CA TYR A 269 -0.58 10.67 -2.13
C TYR A 269 -0.35 11.46 -3.41
N LYS A 270 -1.41 12.05 -3.97
CA LYS A 270 -1.39 12.74 -5.27
C LYS A 270 -1.20 14.25 -5.07
N LEU A 271 -0.14 14.82 -5.64
CA LEU A 271 0.03 16.27 -5.73
C LEU A 271 -0.84 16.85 -6.84
N ASP A 272 -0.89 16.15 -7.97
CA ASP A 272 -1.71 16.41 -9.14
C ASP A 272 -1.97 15.07 -9.88
N ASP A 273 -2.50 15.11 -11.10
CA ASP A 273 -2.80 13.90 -11.89
C ASP A 273 -1.54 13.13 -12.32
N LYS A 274 -0.35 13.74 -12.25
CA LYS A 274 0.90 13.17 -12.76
C LYS A 274 1.94 12.93 -11.68
N THR A 275 1.96 13.75 -10.63
CA THR A 275 3.01 13.75 -9.61
C THR A 275 2.46 13.45 -8.22
N GLY A 276 3.33 12.97 -7.35
CA GLY A 276 2.97 12.64 -5.99
C GLY A 276 3.96 11.70 -5.32
N TYR A 277 3.46 10.92 -4.38
CA TYR A 277 4.28 10.02 -3.59
C TYR A 277 3.63 8.64 -3.46
N LEU A 278 4.48 7.61 -3.50
CA LEU A 278 4.17 6.26 -3.05
C LEU A 278 4.76 6.12 -1.65
N LEU A 279 3.95 5.69 -0.69
CA LEU A 279 4.38 5.37 0.66
C LEU A 279 4.29 3.86 0.85
N VAL A 280 5.37 3.23 1.24
CA VAL A 280 5.45 1.77 1.45
C VAL A 280 5.79 1.50 2.90
N SER A 281 4.99 0.70 3.59
CA SER A 281 5.20 0.36 4.99
C SER A 281 6.42 -0.55 5.16
N ASP A 282 7.35 -0.15 6.04
CA ASP A 282 8.40 -0.98 6.63
C ASP A 282 7.91 -1.38 8.03
N GLN A 283 7.17 -2.48 8.07
CA GLN A 283 6.33 -2.90 9.18
C GLN A 283 7.11 -2.95 10.51
N GLU A 284 8.21 -3.67 10.56
CA GLU A 284 8.99 -3.86 11.79
C GLU A 284 9.74 -2.60 12.25
N ALA A 285 9.92 -1.63 11.36
CA ALA A 285 10.57 -0.36 11.70
C ALA A 285 9.58 0.73 12.11
N ASN A 286 8.27 0.49 12.00
CA ASN A 286 7.22 1.47 12.25
C ASN A 286 7.44 2.76 11.46
N GLN A 287 7.73 2.63 10.17
CA GLN A 287 8.01 3.75 9.27
C GLN A 287 7.50 3.48 7.86
N PHE A 288 7.36 4.54 7.08
CA PHE A 288 7.00 4.47 5.67
C PHE A 288 8.14 4.98 4.81
N HIS A 289 8.55 4.19 3.83
CA HIS A 289 9.48 4.63 2.80
C HIS A 289 8.73 5.38 1.71
N VAL A 290 9.22 6.54 1.30
CA VAL A 290 8.55 7.43 0.35
C VAL A 290 9.31 7.49 -0.95
N PHE A 291 8.60 7.23 -2.05
CA PHE A 291 9.13 7.23 -3.42
C PHE A 291 8.34 8.21 -4.30
N PRO A 292 8.94 8.74 -5.40
CA PRO A 292 8.18 9.55 -6.35
C PRO A 292 7.13 8.68 -7.07
N ARG A 293 5.88 9.14 -7.12
CA ARG A 293 4.78 8.45 -7.82
C ARG A 293 5.06 8.34 -9.32
N GLU A 294 5.58 9.39 -9.91
CA GLU A 294 5.88 9.50 -11.34
C GLU A 294 7.17 8.79 -11.78
N GLY A 295 8.00 8.34 -10.83
CA GLY A 295 9.34 7.84 -11.10
C GLY A 295 10.35 8.96 -11.39
N ALA A 296 11.44 8.65 -12.09
CA ALA A 296 12.45 9.63 -12.51
C ALA A 296 12.01 10.36 -13.78
N ALA A 297 12.58 11.55 -14.03
CA ALA A 297 12.20 12.40 -15.16
C ALA A 297 12.41 11.75 -16.54
N ASP A 298 13.38 10.87 -16.65
CA ASP A 298 13.75 10.15 -17.88
C ASP A 298 13.26 8.67 -17.88
N ASN A 299 12.79 8.17 -16.73
CA ASN A 299 12.29 6.81 -16.59
C ASN A 299 11.14 6.74 -15.59
N PRO A 300 9.87 6.61 -16.01
CA PRO A 300 8.73 6.54 -15.10
C PRO A 300 8.66 5.25 -14.26
N HIS A 301 9.62 4.35 -14.47
CA HIS A 301 9.71 3.08 -13.74
C HIS A 301 10.89 3.04 -12.76
N ASP A 302 11.64 4.14 -12.63
CA ASP A 302 12.73 4.29 -11.67
C ASP A 302 12.24 5.08 -10.44
N HIS A 303 11.96 4.36 -9.34
CA HIS A 303 11.45 4.90 -8.09
C HIS A 303 12.57 4.92 -7.04
N GLN A 304 13.27 6.04 -6.93
CA GLN A 304 14.33 6.22 -5.94
C GLN A 304 13.77 6.69 -4.59
N LEU A 305 14.31 6.18 -3.50
CA LEU A 305 13.90 6.57 -2.14
C LEU A 305 14.12 8.10 -1.92
N ILE A 306 13.05 8.80 -1.57
CA ILE A 306 13.11 10.23 -1.21
C ILE A 306 13.47 10.38 0.27
N THR A 307 12.70 9.71 1.13
CA THR A 307 12.83 9.80 2.60
C THR A 307 12.12 8.63 3.27
N LYS A 308 12.32 8.52 4.58
CA LYS A 308 11.59 7.62 5.46
C LYS A 308 10.85 8.44 6.50
N ILE A 309 9.60 8.11 6.77
CA ILE A 309 8.75 8.79 7.76
C ILE A 309 8.47 7.82 8.90
N LYS A 310 8.96 8.13 10.07
CA LYS A 310 8.67 7.34 11.26
C LYS A 310 7.32 7.77 11.84
N THR A 311 6.43 6.81 12.07
CA THR A 311 5.10 7.03 12.65
C THR A 311 4.97 6.40 14.02
N SER A 312 3.90 6.69 14.74
CA SER A 312 3.59 6.05 16.02
C SER A 312 2.75 4.78 15.89
N THR A 313 2.43 4.36 14.66
CA THR A 313 1.83 3.04 14.42
C THR A 313 2.75 1.93 14.87
N VAL A 314 2.20 0.81 15.24
CA VAL A 314 2.95 -0.42 15.54
C VAL A 314 2.61 -1.43 14.47
N SER A 315 3.63 -1.99 13.81
CA SER A 315 3.50 -3.07 12.83
C SER A 315 2.40 -2.82 11.78
N SER A 316 2.48 -1.67 11.07
CA SER A 316 1.42 -1.26 10.15
C SER A 316 1.37 -2.15 8.92
N ASP A 317 0.29 -2.92 8.75
CA ASP A 317 -0.02 -3.72 7.57
C ASP A 317 -0.56 -2.81 6.46
N GLY A 318 -1.76 -2.26 6.62
CA GLY A 318 -2.42 -1.43 5.61
C GLY A 318 -2.34 0.07 5.88
N SER A 319 -2.45 0.83 4.81
CA SER A 319 -2.55 2.29 4.89
C SER A 319 -3.21 2.89 3.65
N GLU A 320 -3.79 4.09 3.79
CA GLU A 320 -4.38 4.83 2.67
C GLU A 320 -4.09 6.32 2.78
N ALA A 321 -3.91 6.99 1.64
CA ALA A 321 -3.66 8.43 1.56
C ALA A 321 -4.68 9.13 0.66
N LEU A 322 -5.29 10.19 1.15
CA LEU A 322 -6.17 11.05 0.36
C LEU A 322 -5.67 12.48 0.37
N SER A 323 -5.34 13.03 -0.78
CA SER A 323 -4.77 14.37 -0.92
C SER A 323 -5.80 15.51 -1.06
N THR A 324 -7.09 15.17 -1.02
CA THR A 324 -8.18 16.15 -1.07
C THR A 324 -8.39 16.78 0.30
N ALA A 325 -8.59 18.09 0.33
CA ALA A 325 -8.92 18.79 1.58
C ALA A 325 -10.26 18.29 2.16
N LEU A 326 -10.25 17.87 3.43
CA LEU A 326 -11.41 17.35 4.14
C LEU A 326 -11.87 18.33 5.26
N GLY A 327 -11.93 19.60 4.94
CA GLY A 327 -12.29 20.66 5.88
C GLY A 327 -11.07 21.35 6.49
N LYS A 328 -11.30 22.06 7.61
CA LYS A 328 -10.27 22.94 8.20
C LYS A 328 -9.11 22.16 8.86
N GLU A 329 -9.36 20.97 9.36
CA GLU A 329 -8.38 20.17 10.08
C GLU A 329 -7.44 19.42 9.12
N PHE A 330 -7.94 19.00 7.95
CA PHE A 330 -7.21 18.26 6.95
C PHE A 330 -7.12 19.05 5.62
N ARG A 331 -6.42 20.16 5.66
CA ARG A 331 -6.36 21.09 4.51
C ARG A 331 -5.63 20.52 3.30
N HIS A 332 -4.70 19.62 3.55
CA HIS A 332 -3.89 18.96 2.53
C HIS A 332 -4.18 17.46 2.44
N GLY A 333 -5.33 17.03 2.97
CA GLY A 333 -5.72 15.64 3.01
C GLY A 333 -5.22 14.91 4.26
N ILE A 334 -5.41 13.59 4.23
CA ILE A 334 -5.09 12.70 5.36
C ILE A 334 -4.27 11.49 4.92
N PHE A 335 -3.63 10.90 5.89
CA PHE A 335 -3.04 9.57 5.81
C PHE A 335 -3.60 8.75 6.97
N VAL A 336 -4.08 7.56 6.66
CA VAL A 336 -4.62 6.61 7.65
C VAL A 336 -3.77 5.36 7.60
N ALA A 337 -3.30 4.91 8.76
CA ALA A 337 -2.48 3.71 8.84
C ALA A 337 -2.96 2.80 9.97
N MET A 338 -2.94 1.52 9.70
CA MET A 338 -3.21 0.45 10.66
C MET A 338 -2.18 0.47 11.80
N SER A 339 -2.60 0.08 12.99
CA SER A 339 -1.74 -0.18 14.14
C SER A 339 -2.19 -1.43 14.88
N ASP A 340 -1.25 -2.27 15.27
CA ASP A 340 -1.43 -3.59 15.91
C ASP A 340 -2.13 -3.54 17.30
N ASP A 341 -2.53 -2.34 17.73
CA ASP A 341 -3.35 -2.10 18.91
C ASP A 341 -4.86 -2.10 18.63
N ARG A 342 -5.27 -2.63 17.48
CA ARG A 342 -6.65 -2.70 16.97
C ARG A 342 -7.24 -1.35 16.62
N THR A 343 -6.40 -0.40 16.21
CA THR A 343 -6.84 0.94 15.81
C THR A 343 -6.27 1.33 14.45
N PHE A 344 -6.87 2.35 13.87
CA PHE A 344 -6.27 3.09 12.76
C PHE A 344 -5.84 4.45 13.26
N GLN A 345 -4.64 4.90 12.88
CA GLN A 345 -4.11 6.21 13.23
C GLN A 345 -4.30 7.18 12.07
N ILE A 346 -4.91 8.33 12.35
CA ILE A 346 -5.29 9.34 11.36
C ILE A 346 -4.36 10.54 11.47
N TYR A 347 -3.58 10.79 10.43
CA TYR A 347 -2.57 11.85 10.36
C TYR A 347 -3.01 12.95 9.41
N LYS A 348 -2.67 14.19 9.72
CA LYS A 348 -2.67 15.24 8.71
C LYS A 348 -1.49 15.04 7.77
N TRP A 349 -1.74 15.21 6.48
CA TRP A 349 -0.64 15.07 5.52
C TRP A 349 0.53 16.00 5.80
N GLU A 350 0.25 17.26 6.12
CA GLU A 350 1.30 18.25 6.39
C GLU A 350 2.22 17.87 7.55
N ASP A 351 1.73 17.15 8.56
CA ASP A 351 2.55 16.70 9.68
C ASP A 351 3.51 15.56 9.27
N LEU A 352 3.07 14.70 8.33
CA LEU A 352 3.93 13.66 7.73
C LEU A 352 4.92 14.23 6.73
N ALA A 353 4.47 15.18 5.91
CA ALA A 353 5.28 15.79 4.86
C ALA A 353 6.47 16.57 5.43
N GLY A 354 6.28 17.21 6.58
CA GLY A 354 7.30 18.06 7.21
C GLY A 354 7.87 19.08 6.23
N ASP A 355 9.18 19.27 6.29
CA ASP A 355 9.91 20.18 5.37
C ASP A 355 10.43 19.48 4.11
N ILE A 356 10.25 18.17 3.99
CA ILE A 356 10.85 17.35 2.92
C ILE A 356 9.88 17.17 1.75
N LEU A 357 8.61 16.85 2.06
CA LEU A 357 7.61 16.55 1.06
C LEU A 357 6.71 17.77 0.81
N LYS A 358 6.14 17.80 -0.39
CA LYS A 358 5.16 18.83 -0.75
C LYS A 358 3.76 18.41 -0.31
N SER A 359 2.92 19.39 -0.10
CA SER A 359 1.47 19.20 0.06
C SER A 359 0.75 19.66 -1.20
N LYS A 360 -0.36 19.02 -1.52
CA LYS A 360 -1.28 19.46 -2.59
C LYS A 360 -1.77 20.88 -2.26
N LYS A 361 -1.74 21.77 -3.25
CA LYS A 361 -2.17 23.18 -3.11
C LYS A 361 -3.69 23.31 -3.11
#